data_1cb9b04956736f23ff75655ce1e8dbe3
#
_entry.id   1cb9b04956736f23ff75655ce1e8dbe3
#
_cell.length_a   1.000
_cell.length_b   1.000
_cell.length_c   1.000
_cell.angle_alpha   90.00
_cell.angle_beta   90.00
_cell.angle_gamma   90.00
#
_symmetry.space_group_name_H-M   'P 1'
#
loop_
_entity.id
_entity.type
_entity.pdbx_description
1 polymer ?
#
loop_
_entity_poly.entity_id
_entity_poly.type
_entity_poly.pdbx_seq_one_letter_code
_entity_poly.pdbx_strand_id
1 'polypeptide(L)'
;MAETTTRTRKSAEERREEIVEIAIRQFAVSGYNGTSTEAIAREAGISQPYLFRLFKTKRELFLACFDVFHERIHETFRSAAAGVPKEEALRHMGRAYIELLDDTSIRLFQLQAYAACSDPVIQSRVRDSYGTLVKQVTRLSGAAPEVVWQFFSHGMLLNVIAALDLAAIADEEPWAKRWCEPVSLIPMS
;
A
#
# COMPACT_ATOMS: atom_id res chain seq x y z
N MET A 1 6.92 44.77 14.39
CA MET A 1 5.65 44.33 13.78
C MET A 1 5.67 42.81 13.71
N ALA A 2 4.92 42.14 14.54
CA ALA A 2 4.86 40.67 14.57
C ALA A 2 3.83 40.24 13.51
N GLU A 3 4.29 39.50 12.49
CA GLU A 3 3.39 38.83 11.53
C GLU A 3 2.64 37.72 12.25
N THR A 4 1.36 37.94 12.49
CA THR A 4 0.45 36.93 12.98
C THR A 4 0.15 35.98 11.80
N THR A 5 0.88 34.86 11.71
CA THR A 5 0.59 33.81 10.74
C THR A 5 -0.79 33.23 11.08
N THR A 6 -1.78 33.62 10.33
CA THR A 6 -3.17 33.08 10.45
C THR A 6 -3.13 31.63 10.01
N ARG A 7 -3.03 30.71 10.97
CA ARG A 7 -3.13 29.25 10.74
C ARG A 7 -4.54 28.94 10.25
N THR A 8 -4.71 28.82 8.94
CA THR A 8 -5.96 28.45 8.30
C THR A 8 -6.48 27.17 8.96
N ARG A 9 -7.71 27.20 9.50
CA ARG A 9 -8.33 26.06 10.15
C ARG A 9 -8.63 25.01 9.10
N LYS A 10 -7.85 23.90 9.08
CA LYS A 10 -8.09 22.75 8.20
C LYS A 10 -9.52 22.24 8.34
N SER A 11 -10.13 21.82 7.25
CA SER A 11 -11.41 21.13 7.26
C SER A 11 -11.33 19.80 8.05
N ALA A 12 -12.47 19.25 8.44
CA ALA A 12 -12.50 17.95 9.11
C ALA A 12 -11.97 16.83 8.20
N GLU A 13 -12.19 16.94 6.89
CA GLU A 13 -11.72 15.98 5.89
C GLU A 13 -10.19 16.05 5.73
N GLU A 14 -9.63 17.24 5.51
CA GLU A 14 -8.18 17.42 5.43
C GLU A 14 -7.45 16.92 6.70
N ARG A 15 -8.09 17.11 7.85
CA ARG A 15 -7.55 16.61 9.11
C ARG A 15 -7.60 15.09 9.19
N ARG A 16 -8.67 14.48 8.68
CA ARG A 16 -8.82 13.02 8.62
C ARG A 16 -7.78 12.39 7.71
N GLU A 17 -7.53 12.96 6.53
CA GLU A 17 -6.50 12.53 5.59
C GLU A 17 -5.10 12.61 6.22
N GLU A 18 -4.77 13.73 6.86
CA GLU A 18 -3.47 13.89 7.54
C GLU A 18 -3.24 12.83 8.63
N ILE A 19 -4.28 12.51 9.40
CA ILE A 19 -4.19 11.47 10.44
C ILE A 19 -4.00 10.09 9.81
N VAL A 20 -4.67 9.80 8.70
CA VAL A 20 -4.52 8.52 7.98
C VAL A 20 -3.09 8.36 7.47
N GLU A 21 -2.49 9.39 6.88
CA GLU A 21 -1.10 9.35 6.42
C GLU A 21 -0.10 9.08 7.56
N ILE A 22 -0.29 9.73 8.70
CA ILE A 22 0.52 9.48 9.90
C ILE A 22 0.32 8.04 10.38
N ALA A 23 -0.93 7.57 10.42
CA ALA A 23 -1.27 6.25 10.90
C ALA A 23 -0.72 5.14 9.98
N ILE A 24 -0.71 5.32 8.65
CA ILE A 24 -0.08 4.40 7.70
C ILE A 24 1.40 4.20 8.07
N ARG A 25 2.16 5.27 8.29
CA ARG A 25 3.57 5.18 8.67
C ARG A 25 3.76 4.44 10.01
N GLN A 26 2.94 4.75 11.00
CA GLN A 26 3.02 4.11 12.32
C GLN A 26 2.65 2.61 12.25
N PHE A 27 1.59 2.27 11.54
CA PHE A 27 1.19 0.87 11.33
C PHE A 27 2.20 0.10 10.47
N ALA A 28 2.84 0.75 9.49
CA ALA A 28 3.89 0.14 8.67
C ALA A 28 5.06 -0.36 9.53
N VAL A 29 5.48 0.42 10.54
CA VAL A 29 6.61 0.08 11.41
C VAL A 29 6.22 -0.90 12.51
N SER A 30 5.09 -0.66 13.20
CA SER A 30 4.75 -1.35 14.45
C SER A 30 3.63 -2.39 14.30
N GLY A 31 3.03 -2.50 13.13
CA GLY A 31 1.90 -3.38 12.85
C GLY A 31 0.60 -2.97 13.55
N TYR A 32 -0.47 -3.70 13.25
CA TYR A 32 -1.78 -3.43 13.85
C TYR A 32 -1.76 -3.52 15.38
N ASN A 33 -1.16 -4.57 15.94
CA ASN A 33 -1.17 -4.78 17.39
C ASN A 33 -0.21 -3.84 18.12
N GLY A 34 0.99 -3.62 17.60
CA GLY A 34 2.04 -2.84 18.26
C GLY A 34 1.87 -1.32 18.20
N THR A 35 1.09 -0.80 17.26
CA THR A 35 0.91 0.64 17.10
C THR A 35 0.07 1.23 18.24
N SER A 36 0.53 2.34 18.83
CA SER A 36 -0.22 3.12 19.83
C SER A 36 -1.04 4.22 19.19
N THR A 37 -2.33 4.25 19.47
CA THR A 37 -3.22 5.35 19.03
C THR A 37 -2.88 6.69 19.71
N GLU A 38 -2.27 6.65 20.88
CA GLU A 38 -1.75 7.84 21.56
C GLU A 38 -0.53 8.41 20.81
N ALA A 39 0.38 7.54 20.31
CA ALA A 39 1.52 7.97 19.51
C ALA A 39 1.05 8.62 18.20
N ILE A 40 0.06 8.04 17.51
CA ILE A 40 -0.56 8.64 16.32
C ILE A 40 -1.16 10.01 16.63
N ALA A 41 -1.94 10.11 17.71
CA ALA A 41 -2.57 11.37 18.11
C ALA A 41 -1.53 12.46 18.42
N ARG A 42 -0.46 12.10 19.13
CA ARG A 42 0.66 12.99 19.45
C ARG A 42 1.37 13.49 18.20
N GLU A 43 1.69 12.60 17.24
CA GLU A 43 2.33 12.99 15.97
C GLU A 43 1.42 13.89 15.13
N ALA A 44 0.11 13.64 15.15
CA ALA A 44 -0.88 14.46 14.46
C ALA A 44 -1.18 15.80 15.18
N GLY A 45 -0.59 16.05 16.36
CA GLY A 45 -0.84 17.26 17.15
C GLY A 45 -2.28 17.38 17.66
N ILE A 46 -2.93 16.25 17.99
CA ILE A 46 -4.31 16.18 18.49
C ILE A 46 -4.38 15.37 19.79
N SER A 47 -5.50 15.47 20.50
CA SER A 47 -5.77 14.59 21.63
C SER A 47 -6.26 13.21 21.17
N GLN A 48 -5.93 12.16 21.93
CA GLN A 48 -6.44 10.82 21.65
C GLN A 48 -7.98 10.72 21.67
N PRO A 49 -8.71 11.40 22.58
CA PRO A 49 -10.18 11.47 22.50
C PRO A 49 -10.69 12.08 21.19
N TYR A 50 -9.98 13.07 20.63
CA TYR A 50 -10.34 13.63 19.33
C TYR A 50 -10.10 12.63 18.20
N LEU A 51 -9.01 11.86 18.24
CA LEU A 51 -8.77 10.77 17.31
C LEU A 51 -9.94 9.78 17.31
N PHE A 52 -10.39 9.34 18.49
CA PHE A 52 -11.53 8.41 18.60
C PHE A 52 -12.89 9.02 18.25
N ARG A 53 -13.01 10.34 18.22
CA ARG A 53 -14.19 11.00 17.66
C ARG A 53 -14.23 10.87 16.13
N LEU A 54 -13.08 10.84 15.47
CA LEU A 54 -12.95 10.68 14.00
C LEU A 54 -12.99 9.22 13.56
N PHE A 55 -12.37 8.35 14.36
CA PHE A 55 -12.24 6.90 14.10
C PHE A 55 -12.60 6.17 15.39
N LYS A 56 -13.80 5.70 15.53
CA LYS A 56 -14.35 5.16 16.79
C LYS A 56 -13.46 4.12 17.48
N THR A 57 -12.67 3.38 16.71
CA THR A 57 -11.75 2.34 17.18
C THR A 57 -10.43 2.36 16.43
N LYS A 58 -9.37 1.76 17.00
CA LYS A 58 -8.10 1.51 16.31
C LYS A 58 -8.31 0.72 15.02
N ARG A 59 -9.24 -0.25 15.03
CA ARG A 59 -9.59 -1.04 13.85
C ARG A 59 -10.20 -0.17 12.75
N GLU A 60 -11.11 0.73 13.06
CA GLU A 60 -11.66 1.66 12.06
C GLU A 60 -10.59 2.58 11.47
N LEU A 61 -9.66 3.06 12.30
CA LEU A 61 -8.50 3.83 11.79
C LEU A 61 -7.64 2.97 10.86
N PHE A 62 -7.35 1.73 11.25
CA PHE A 62 -6.55 0.81 10.42
C PHE A 62 -7.24 0.51 9.09
N LEU A 63 -8.55 0.27 9.10
CA LEU A 63 -9.33 0.06 7.88
C LEU A 63 -9.37 1.31 6.99
N ALA A 64 -9.45 2.51 7.56
CA ALA A 64 -9.34 3.75 6.79
C ALA A 64 -7.95 3.90 6.14
N CYS A 65 -6.89 3.53 6.85
CA CYS A 65 -5.53 3.47 6.27
C CYS A 65 -5.45 2.45 5.13
N PHE A 66 -6.05 1.27 5.32
CA PHE A 66 -6.07 0.23 4.31
C PHE A 66 -6.85 0.65 3.06
N ASP A 67 -7.97 1.34 3.21
CA ASP A 67 -8.76 1.83 2.08
C ASP A 67 -7.96 2.86 1.25
N VAL A 68 -7.26 3.81 1.89
CA VAL A 68 -6.39 4.78 1.21
C VAL A 68 -5.22 4.09 0.51
N PHE A 69 -4.54 3.18 1.20
CA PHE A 69 -3.46 2.39 0.63
C PHE A 69 -3.92 1.60 -0.60
N HIS A 70 -5.05 0.92 -0.49
CA HIS A 70 -5.59 0.08 -1.56
C HIS A 70 -6.03 0.92 -2.78
N GLU A 71 -6.63 2.09 -2.56
CA GLU A 71 -7.00 3.00 -3.65
C GLU A 71 -5.75 3.51 -4.40
N ARG A 72 -4.62 3.73 -3.71
CA ARG A 72 -3.35 4.08 -4.38
C ARG A 72 -2.91 2.99 -5.35
N ILE A 73 -3.00 1.70 -4.97
CA ILE A 73 -2.68 0.59 -5.88
C ILE A 73 -3.66 0.56 -7.06
N HIS A 74 -4.96 0.73 -6.80
CA HIS A 74 -5.97 0.77 -7.84
C HIS A 74 -5.72 1.88 -8.86
N GLU A 75 -5.41 3.09 -8.37
CA GLU A 75 -5.12 4.23 -9.23
C GLU A 75 -3.82 4.04 -10.00
N THR A 76 -2.78 3.53 -9.35
CA THR A 76 -1.50 3.20 -10.00
C THR A 76 -1.71 2.25 -11.18
N PHE A 77 -2.49 1.18 -11.00
CA PHE A 77 -2.76 0.24 -12.09
C PHE A 77 -3.64 0.83 -13.18
N ARG A 78 -4.65 1.62 -12.81
CA ARG A 78 -5.54 2.30 -13.76
C ARG A 78 -4.77 3.27 -14.63
N SER A 79 -3.94 4.11 -14.02
CA SER A 79 -3.12 5.12 -14.70
C SER A 79 -2.07 4.46 -15.60
N ALA A 80 -1.40 3.41 -15.13
CA ALA A 80 -0.39 2.70 -15.89
C ALA A 80 -0.95 1.96 -17.12
N ALA A 81 -2.21 1.54 -17.09
CA ALA A 81 -2.88 0.88 -18.19
C ALA A 81 -3.63 1.84 -19.14
N ALA A 82 -3.72 3.13 -18.80
CA ALA A 82 -4.45 4.11 -19.61
C ALA A 82 -3.75 4.36 -20.94
N GLY A 83 -4.49 4.20 -22.05
CA GLY A 83 -3.95 4.41 -23.40
C GLY A 83 -2.93 3.36 -23.88
N VAL A 84 -2.76 2.28 -23.14
CA VAL A 84 -1.83 1.18 -23.44
C VAL A 84 -2.60 0.01 -24.05
N PRO A 85 -2.07 -0.70 -25.09
CA PRO A 85 -2.64 -1.96 -25.55
C PRO A 85 -2.76 -2.98 -24.41
N LYS A 86 -3.85 -3.77 -24.44
CA LYS A 86 -4.14 -4.72 -23.35
C LYS A 86 -2.99 -5.71 -23.11
N GLU A 87 -2.33 -6.13 -24.17
CA GLU A 87 -1.21 -7.06 -24.18
C GLU A 87 0.02 -6.50 -23.40
N GLU A 88 0.11 -5.18 -23.32
CA GLU A 88 1.20 -4.49 -22.60
C GLU A 88 0.81 -4.03 -21.19
N ALA A 89 -0.49 -4.06 -20.87
CA ALA A 89 -1.01 -3.49 -19.62
C ALA A 89 -0.36 -4.09 -18.37
N LEU A 90 -0.17 -5.43 -18.30
CA LEU A 90 0.47 -6.09 -17.16
C LEU A 90 1.91 -5.60 -16.95
N ARG A 91 2.67 -5.41 -18.03
CA ARG A 91 4.04 -4.91 -17.97
C ARG A 91 4.08 -3.48 -17.41
N HIS A 92 3.18 -2.61 -17.87
CA HIS A 92 3.09 -1.23 -17.39
C HIS A 92 2.63 -1.16 -15.94
N MET A 93 1.61 -1.93 -15.56
CA MET A 93 1.15 -2.04 -14.16
C MET A 93 2.25 -2.58 -13.24
N GLY A 94 3.00 -3.59 -13.68
CA GLY A 94 4.11 -4.16 -12.90
C GLY A 94 5.23 -3.16 -12.66
N ARG A 95 5.62 -2.37 -13.68
CA ARG A 95 6.62 -1.31 -13.53
C ARG A 95 6.16 -0.23 -12.56
N ALA A 96 4.93 0.27 -12.73
CA ALA A 96 4.36 1.29 -11.85
C ALA A 96 4.22 0.78 -10.39
N TYR A 97 3.98 -0.52 -10.21
CA TYR A 97 3.96 -1.12 -8.89
C TYR A 97 5.35 -1.15 -8.22
N ILE A 98 6.40 -1.43 -8.98
CA ILE A 98 7.79 -1.37 -8.46
C ILE A 98 8.09 0.04 -7.97
N GLU A 99 7.77 1.07 -8.77
CA GLU A 99 7.93 2.48 -8.38
C GLU A 99 7.12 2.84 -7.11
N LEU A 100 5.91 2.29 -6.97
CA LEU A 100 5.10 2.47 -5.75
C LEU A 100 5.77 1.86 -4.50
N LEU A 101 6.51 0.76 -4.66
CA LEU A 101 7.22 0.09 -3.56
C LEU A 101 8.47 0.83 -3.08
N ASP A 102 8.92 1.89 -3.77
CA ASP A 102 9.99 2.78 -3.28
C ASP A 102 9.56 3.52 -2.00
N ASP A 103 8.25 3.76 -1.82
CA ASP A 103 7.71 4.22 -0.54
C ASP A 103 7.73 3.10 0.50
N THR A 104 8.66 3.20 1.44
CA THR A 104 8.83 2.24 2.53
C THR A 104 7.54 2.04 3.35
N SER A 105 6.75 3.10 3.54
CA SER A 105 5.50 3.01 4.30
C SER A 105 4.46 2.17 3.56
N ILE A 106 4.34 2.33 2.25
CA ILE A 106 3.44 1.56 1.40
C ILE A 106 3.82 0.08 1.42
N ARG A 107 5.09 -0.20 1.16
CA ARG A 107 5.67 -1.53 1.13
C ARG A 107 5.47 -2.31 2.44
N LEU A 108 5.80 -1.69 3.57
CA LEU A 108 5.66 -2.33 4.87
C LEU A 108 4.19 -2.42 5.32
N PHE A 109 3.39 -1.38 5.06
CA PHE A 109 1.97 -1.40 5.44
C PHE A 109 1.21 -2.55 4.76
N GLN A 110 1.53 -2.88 3.51
CA GLN A 110 0.92 -4.02 2.82
C GLN A 110 1.15 -5.34 3.56
N LEU A 111 2.39 -5.61 3.98
CA LEU A 111 2.72 -6.82 4.74
C LEU A 111 2.02 -6.83 6.10
N GLN A 112 1.94 -5.67 6.77
CA GLN A 112 1.22 -5.51 8.03
C GLN A 112 -0.28 -5.70 7.88
N ALA A 113 -0.87 -5.31 6.75
CA ALA A 113 -2.29 -5.56 6.47
C ALA A 113 -2.58 -7.07 6.38
N TYR A 114 -1.71 -7.84 5.76
CA TYR A 114 -1.85 -9.31 5.73
C TYR A 114 -1.62 -9.94 7.10
N ALA A 115 -0.63 -9.48 7.86
CA ALA A 115 -0.38 -9.95 9.23
C ALA A 115 -1.57 -9.66 10.18
N ALA A 116 -2.32 -8.58 9.93
CA ALA A 116 -3.50 -8.21 10.72
C ALA A 116 -4.76 -9.06 10.40
N CYS A 117 -4.72 -9.96 9.40
CA CYS A 117 -5.85 -10.81 9.01
C CYS A 117 -6.24 -11.87 10.05
N SER A 118 -5.59 -11.93 11.20
CA SER A 118 -6.09 -12.64 12.38
C SER A 118 -7.36 -12.00 12.97
N ASP A 119 -7.61 -10.70 12.73
CA ASP A 119 -8.89 -10.04 13.01
C ASP A 119 -9.87 -10.33 11.84
N PRO A 120 -11.04 -10.97 12.10
CA PRO A 120 -11.95 -11.38 11.02
C PRO A 120 -12.53 -10.21 10.21
N VAL A 121 -12.68 -9.03 10.81
CA VAL A 121 -13.21 -7.84 10.13
C VAL A 121 -12.15 -7.30 9.17
N ILE A 122 -10.88 -7.22 9.60
CA ILE A 122 -9.77 -6.82 8.74
C ILE A 122 -9.60 -7.85 7.61
N GLN A 123 -9.62 -9.14 7.93
CA GLN A 123 -9.51 -10.22 6.94
C GLN A 123 -10.58 -10.10 5.85
N SER A 124 -11.85 -9.88 6.22
CA SER A 124 -12.93 -9.71 5.25
C SER A 124 -12.66 -8.53 4.33
N ARG A 125 -12.29 -7.36 4.88
CA ARG A 125 -11.99 -6.16 4.10
C ARG A 125 -10.81 -6.40 3.13
N VAL A 126 -9.73 -6.97 3.62
CA VAL A 126 -8.53 -7.26 2.79
C VAL A 126 -8.88 -8.23 1.66
N ARG A 127 -9.65 -9.30 1.95
CA ARG A 127 -10.09 -10.27 0.94
C ARG A 127 -10.96 -9.64 -0.14
N ASP A 128 -11.95 -8.83 0.24
CA ASP A 128 -12.86 -8.18 -0.69
C ASP A 128 -12.11 -7.20 -1.61
N SER A 129 -11.21 -6.42 -1.03
CA SER A 129 -10.37 -5.48 -1.76
C SER A 129 -9.41 -6.19 -2.72
N TYR A 130 -8.76 -7.27 -2.25
CA TYR A 130 -7.89 -8.08 -3.11
C TYR A 130 -8.65 -8.65 -4.31
N GLY A 131 -9.86 -9.19 -4.08
CA GLY A 131 -10.74 -9.68 -5.14
C GLY A 131 -11.12 -8.58 -6.14
N THR A 132 -11.33 -7.34 -5.68
CA THR A 132 -11.63 -6.20 -6.53
C THR A 132 -10.42 -5.82 -7.40
N LEU A 133 -9.21 -5.86 -6.84
CA LEU A 133 -7.97 -5.60 -7.56
C LEU A 133 -7.70 -6.67 -8.64
N VAL A 134 -7.92 -7.95 -8.33
CA VAL A 134 -7.80 -9.04 -9.31
C VAL A 134 -8.76 -8.82 -10.48
N LYS A 135 -10.04 -8.48 -10.21
CA LYS A 135 -11.02 -8.18 -11.26
C LYS A 135 -10.60 -6.97 -12.11
N GLN A 136 -10.04 -5.93 -11.50
CA GLN A 136 -9.54 -4.75 -12.21
C GLN A 136 -8.39 -5.13 -13.15
N VAL A 137 -7.37 -5.83 -12.66
CA VAL A 137 -6.21 -6.26 -13.46
C VAL A 137 -6.65 -7.14 -14.62
N THR A 138 -7.53 -8.12 -14.38
CA THR A 138 -8.09 -8.98 -15.42
C THR A 138 -8.78 -8.15 -16.52
N ARG A 139 -9.61 -7.18 -16.13
CA ARG A 139 -10.32 -6.31 -17.09
C ARG A 139 -9.38 -5.42 -17.89
N LEU A 140 -8.37 -4.83 -17.24
CA LEU A 140 -7.43 -3.91 -17.89
C LEU A 140 -6.51 -4.64 -18.86
N SER A 141 -6.05 -5.85 -18.52
CA SER A 141 -5.13 -6.62 -19.35
C SER A 141 -5.82 -7.54 -20.34
N GLY A 142 -7.03 -8.00 -20.05
CA GLY A 142 -7.67 -9.08 -20.82
C GLY A 142 -6.93 -10.41 -20.77
N ALA A 143 -5.96 -10.56 -19.85
CA ALA A 143 -5.12 -11.74 -19.74
C ALA A 143 -5.89 -12.95 -19.18
N ALA A 144 -5.40 -14.15 -19.52
CA ALA A 144 -5.92 -15.41 -18.97
C ALA A 144 -5.73 -15.49 -17.44
N PRO A 145 -6.58 -16.24 -16.73
CA PRO A 145 -6.50 -16.35 -15.26
C PRO A 145 -5.12 -16.76 -14.74
N GLU A 146 -4.44 -17.65 -15.44
CA GLU A 146 -3.11 -18.16 -15.07
C GLU A 146 -2.06 -17.05 -15.13
N VAL A 147 -2.14 -16.18 -16.14
CA VAL A 147 -1.22 -15.05 -16.31
C VAL A 147 -1.49 -13.98 -15.25
N VAL A 148 -2.76 -13.73 -14.92
CA VAL A 148 -3.12 -12.82 -13.82
C VAL A 148 -2.62 -13.39 -12.48
N TRP A 149 -2.76 -14.69 -12.24
CA TRP A 149 -2.24 -15.33 -11.05
C TRP A 149 -0.71 -15.18 -10.93
N GLN A 150 0.03 -15.37 -12.04
CA GLN A 150 1.48 -15.16 -12.08
C GLN A 150 1.84 -13.70 -11.78
N PHE A 151 1.10 -12.72 -12.33
CA PHE A 151 1.31 -11.31 -12.05
C PHE A 151 1.21 -11.01 -10.55
N PHE A 152 0.17 -11.50 -9.87
CA PHE A 152 0.03 -11.32 -8.42
C PHE A 152 1.08 -12.07 -7.60
N SER A 153 1.48 -13.26 -8.04
CA SER A 153 2.55 -14.04 -7.40
C SER A 153 3.90 -13.29 -7.45
N HIS A 154 4.24 -12.74 -8.61
CA HIS A 154 5.43 -11.89 -8.76
C HIS A 154 5.32 -10.61 -7.94
N GLY A 155 4.16 -9.94 -7.94
CA GLY A 155 3.92 -8.76 -7.12
C GLY A 155 4.14 -9.02 -5.63
N MET A 156 3.70 -10.19 -5.12
CA MET A 156 3.98 -10.58 -3.73
C MET A 156 5.47 -10.80 -3.49
N LEU A 157 6.17 -11.45 -4.41
CA LEU A 157 7.62 -11.65 -4.30
C LEU A 157 8.36 -10.30 -4.30
N LEU A 158 7.94 -9.33 -5.11
CA LEU A 158 8.51 -7.97 -5.12
C LEU A 158 8.36 -7.28 -3.76
N ASN A 159 7.22 -7.46 -3.05
CA ASN A 159 7.08 -6.95 -1.69
C ASN A 159 8.11 -7.54 -0.74
N VAL A 160 8.38 -8.85 -0.84
CA VAL A 160 9.39 -9.52 0.00
C VAL A 160 10.80 -9.02 -0.34
N ILE A 161 11.15 -8.95 -1.62
CA ILE A 161 12.44 -8.43 -2.11
C ILE A 161 12.68 -7.02 -1.59
N ALA A 162 11.69 -6.14 -1.75
CA ALA A 162 11.78 -4.76 -1.31
C ALA A 162 11.81 -4.63 0.23
N ALA A 163 11.04 -5.45 0.97
CA ALA A 163 11.04 -5.41 2.43
C ALA A 163 12.34 -5.93 3.05
N LEU A 164 13.01 -6.88 2.39
CA LEU A 164 14.31 -7.41 2.79
C LEU A 164 15.48 -6.52 2.31
N ASP A 165 15.20 -5.48 1.52
CA ASP A 165 16.22 -4.62 0.90
C ASP A 165 17.32 -5.43 0.17
N LEU A 166 16.90 -6.39 -0.64
CA LEU A 166 17.86 -7.28 -1.32
C LEU A 166 18.76 -6.52 -2.29
N ALA A 167 18.35 -5.32 -2.74
CA ALA A 167 19.19 -4.47 -3.58
C ALA A 167 20.48 -4.05 -2.86
N ALA A 168 20.44 -3.85 -1.55
CA ALA A 168 21.62 -3.46 -0.75
C ALA A 168 22.73 -4.52 -0.72
N ILE A 169 22.40 -5.79 -0.95
CA ILE A 169 23.36 -6.91 -0.93
C ILE A 169 23.56 -7.55 -2.32
N ALA A 170 22.94 -7.02 -3.36
CA ALA A 170 22.94 -7.61 -4.71
C ALA A 170 24.33 -7.69 -5.34
N ASP A 171 25.25 -6.80 -4.99
CA ASP A 171 26.62 -6.83 -5.50
C ASP A 171 27.50 -7.88 -4.80
N GLU A 172 27.15 -8.27 -3.57
CA GLU A 172 27.88 -9.23 -2.74
C GLU A 172 27.29 -10.64 -2.85
N GLU A 173 25.97 -10.74 -3.07
CA GLU A 173 25.22 -11.99 -3.04
C GLU A 173 24.58 -12.31 -4.42
N PRO A 174 25.11 -13.27 -5.18
CA PRO A 174 24.61 -13.60 -6.52
C PRO A 174 23.13 -13.99 -6.57
N TRP A 175 22.62 -14.64 -5.51
CA TRP A 175 21.19 -14.99 -5.44
C TRP A 175 20.30 -13.75 -5.25
N ALA A 176 20.72 -12.76 -4.45
CA ALA A 176 20.00 -11.51 -4.27
C ALA A 176 19.98 -10.70 -5.57
N LYS A 177 21.14 -10.61 -6.26
CA LYS A 177 21.24 -10.00 -7.58
C LYS A 177 20.25 -10.61 -8.57
N ARG A 178 20.22 -11.94 -8.65
CA ARG A 178 19.31 -12.67 -9.53
C ARG A 178 17.83 -12.35 -9.26
N TRP A 179 17.46 -12.13 -8.01
CA TRP A 179 16.08 -11.81 -7.61
C TRP A 179 15.73 -10.34 -7.86
N CYS A 180 16.71 -9.44 -7.82
CA CYS A 180 16.54 -8.02 -8.14
C CYS A 180 16.57 -7.74 -9.65
N GLU A 181 17.12 -8.66 -10.46
CA GLU A 181 17.06 -8.51 -11.92
C GLU A 181 15.59 -8.50 -12.37
N PRO A 182 15.23 -7.60 -13.30
CA PRO A 182 13.89 -7.63 -13.86
C PRO A 182 13.65 -8.98 -14.52
N VAL A 183 13.01 -9.86 -13.79
CA VAL A 183 12.43 -11.08 -14.39
C VAL A 183 11.50 -10.53 -15.48
N SER A 184 11.64 -11.06 -16.69
CA SER A 184 10.64 -10.85 -17.74
C SER A 184 9.32 -11.26 -17.12
N LEU A 185 8.54 -10.26 -16.66
CA LEU A 185 7.41 -10.45 -15.73
C LEU A 185 6.30 -11.31 -16.30
N ILE A 186 6.46 -11.77 -17.57
CA ILE A 186 5.56 -12.69 -18.24
C ILE A 186 6.38 -13.39 -19.34
N PRO A 187 6.53 -14.72 -19.33
CA PRO A 187 6.92 -15.41 -20.55
C PRO A 187 5.83 -15.17 -21.59
N MET A 188 6.15 -14.39 -22.59
CA MET A 188 5.33 -14.25 -23.79
C MET A 188 5.49 -15.57 -24.57
N SER A 189 4.62 -16.52 -24.32
CA SER A 189 4.42 -17.70 -25.16
C SER A 189 2.96 -17.82 -25.54
#